data_4dc6e54ca84529cdfecb2a98c734ab0f
#
_entry.id   4dc6e54ca84529cdfecb2a98c734ab0f
#
_cell.length_a   1.000
_cell.length_b   1.000
_cell.length_c   1.000
_cell.angle_alpha   90.00
_cell.angle_beta   90.00
_cell.angle_gamma   90.00
#
_symmetry.space_group_name_H-M   'P 1'
#
loop_
_entity.id
_entity.type
_entity.pdbx_description
1 polymer ?
#
loop_
_entity_poly.entity_id
_entity_poly.type
_entity_poly.pdbx_seq_one_letter_code
_entity_poly.pdbx_strand_id
1 'polypeptide(L)'
;MHYDKMITATKNGKITKNFFIPLSLKSRIRVRMEREGRRIVNFVVQLEHKMNGDWREIVRYNYAHGFPHRDLILSNGSKRKERIHGEDLNEVFAVEDIKMNWERYLREAGYECE
;
A
#
# COMPACT_ATOMS: atom_id res chain seq x y z
N MET A 1 -5.27 -1.43 -17.07
CA MET A 1 -5.43 -1.17 -15.64
C MET A 1 -5.99 0.22 -15.44
N HIS A 2 -7.03 0.32 -14.67
CA HIS A 2 -7.66 1.59 -14.38
C HIS A 2 -7.30 2.06 -12.97
N TYR A 3 -7.00 3.34 -12.87
CA TYR A 3 -6.81 3.99 -11.57
C TYR A 3 -8.07 4.79 -11.28
N ASP A 4 -8.66 4.60 -10.10
CA ASP A 4 -9.88 5.32 -9.73
C ASP A 4 -9.65 6.81 -9.66
N LYS A 5 -8.50 7.21 -9.15
CA LYS A 5 -8.21 8.62 -8.96
C LYS A 5 -6.71 8.82 -8.81
N MET A 6 -6.18 9.79 -9.53
CA MET A 6 -4.80 10.20 -9.37
C MET A 6 -4.76 11.68 -9.02
N ILE A 7 -4.10 12.01 -7.92
CA ILE A 7 -3.87 13.38 -7.50
C ILE A 7 -2.37 13.63 -7.52
N THR A 8 -1.95 14.68 -8.21
CA THR A 8 -0.56 15.09 -8.27
C THR A 8 -0.42 16.48 -7.68
N ALA A 9 0.52 16.64 -6.76
CA ALA A 9 0.85 17.93 -6.16
C ALA A 9 2.35 18.15 -6.22
N THR A 10 2.77 19.41 -6.36
CA THR A 10 4.18 19.79 -6.40
C THR A 10 4.43 20.81 -5.30
N LYS A 11 5.45 20.55 -4.48
CA LYS A 11 5.85 21.47 -3.41
C LYS A 11 7.36 21.34 -3.19
N ASN A 12 8.07 22.47 -3.25
CA ASN A 12 9.52 22.53 -3.01
C ASN A 12 10.32 21.56 -3.88
N GLY A 13 9.95 21.42 -5.16
CA GLY A 13 10.61 20.51 -6.08
C GLY A 13 10.25 19.05 -5.91
N LYS A 14 9.40 18.72 -4.95
CA LYS A 14 8.87 17.36 -4.76
C LYS A 14 7.53 17.20 -5.45
N ILE A 15 7.37 16.10 -6.14
CA ILE A 15 6.10 15.72 -6.76
C ILE A 15 5.51 14.59 -5.96
N THR A 16 4.28 14.77 -5.48
CA THR A 16 3.54 13.74 -4.75
C THR A 16 2.41 13.24 -5.64
N LYS A 17 2.32 11.92 -5.81
CA LYS A 17 1.22 11.26 -6.53
C LYS A 17 0.45 10.38 -5.58
N ASN A 18 -0.88 10.47 -5.64
CA ASN A 18 -1.79 9.61 -4.88
C ASN A 18 -2.81 9.02 -5.85
N PHE A 19 -3.01 7.70 -5.79
CA PHE A 19 -4.03 7.04 -6.61
C PHE A 19 -4.44 5.72 -5.99
N PHE A 20 -5.56 5.17 -6.47
CA PHE A 20 -6.08 3.89 -6.04
C PHE A 20 -6.11 2.91 -7.20
N ILE A 21 -5.85 1.64 -6.89
CA ILE A 21 -6.00 0.53 -7.84
C ILE A 21 -7.09 -0.37 -7.27
N PRO A 22 -8.26 -0.45 -7.92
CA PRO A 22 -9.33 -1.32 -7.41
C PRO A 22 -8.97 -2.79 -7.62
N LEU A 23 -9.28 -3.63 -6.62
CA LEU A 23 -9.10 -5.07 -6.68
C LEU A 23 -10.45 -5.77 -6.74
N SER A 24 -11.41 -5.26 -5.97
CA SER A 24 -12.78 -5.75 -5.92
C SER A 24 -13.68 -4.62 -5.45
N LEU A 25 -14.96 -4.90 -5.22
CA LEU A 25 -15.90 -3.90 -4.69
C LEU A 25 -15.52 -3.43 -3.29
N LYS A 26 -14.82 -4.26 -2.52
CA LYS A 26 -14.49 -3.97 -1.13
C LYS A 26 -12.99 -3.92 -0.86
N SER A 27 -12.15 -4.07 -1.87
CA SER A 27 -10.70 -4.08 -1.69
C SER A 27 -10.03 -3.26 -2.75
N ARG A 28 -9.01 -2.51 -2.34
CA ARG A 28 -8.24 -1.65 -3.22
C ARG A 28 -6.81 -1.49 -2.72
N ILE A 29 -5.95 -1.04 -3.60
CA ILE A 29 -4.59 -0.62 -3.25
C ILE A 29 -4.56 0.90 -3.29
N ARG A 30 -4.06 1.49 -2.22
CA ARG A 30 -3.76 2.92 -2.17
C ARG A 30 -2.27 3.11 -2.38
N VAL A 31 -1.90 3.97 -3.32
CA VAL A 31 -0.50 4.26 -3.62
C VAL A 31 -0.24 5.75 -3.40
N ARG A 32 0.80 6.04 -2.64
CA ARG A 32 1.32 7.39 -2.48
C ARG A 32 2.81 7.37 -2.73
N MET A 33 3.28 8.22 -3.64
CA MET A 33 4.69 8.33 -3.97
C MET A 33 5.13 9.77 -3.91
N GLU A 34 6.33 9.99 -3.39
CA GLU A 34 7.01 11.28 -3.46
C GLU A 34 8.29 11.10 -4.25
N ARG A 35 8.53 12.01 -5.19
CA ARG A 35 9.78 11.98 -5.94
C ARG A 35 10.37 13.37 -6.08
N GLU A 36 11.70 13.39 -6.20
CA GLU A 36 12.47 14.56 -6.56
C GLU A 36 13.17 14.26 -7.88
N GLY A 37 12.80 14.99 -8.94
CA GLY A 37 13.25 14.65 -10.28
C GLY A 37 12.81 13.25 -10.66
N ARG A 38 13.78 12.38 -10.99
CA ARG A 38 13.50 10.99 -11.36
C ARG A 38 13.59 10.01 -10.18
N ARG A 39 13.96 10.50 -9.01
CA ARG A 39 14.19 9.64 -7.84
C ARG A 39 12.97 9.59 -6.95
N ILE A 40 12.52 8.38 -6.63
CA ILE A 40 11.51 8.15 -5.60
C ILE A 40 12.20 8.31 -4.25
N VAL A 41 11.75 9.26 -3.45
CA VAL A 41 12.32 9.52 -2.11
C VAL A 41 11.49 8.94 -1.00
N ASN A 42 10.21 8.65 -1.28
CA ASN A 42 9.32 8.01 -0.31
C ASN A 42 8.15 7.38 -1.04
N PHE A 43 7.62 6.28 -0.50
CA PHE A 43 6.37 5.72 -0.97
C PHE A 43 5.63 5.00 0.15
N VAL A 44 4.32 4.94 0.00
CA VAL A 44 3.43 4.11 0.80
C VAL A 44 2.53 3.37 -0.17
N VAL A 45 2.47 2.05 -0.04
CA VAL A 45 1.56 1.20 -0.81
C VAL A 45 0.81 0.37 0.21
N GLN A 46 -0.52 0.46 0.21
CA GLN A 46 -1.29 -0.26 1.22
C GLN A 46 -2.52 -0.93 0.62
N LEU A 47 -2.79 -2.13 1.12
CA LEU A 47 -4.02 -2.83 0.86
C LEU A 47 -5.09 -2.30 1.82
N GLU A 48 -6.23 -1.90 1.28
CA GLU A 48 -7.36 -1.43 2.06
C GLU A 48 -8.58 -2.31 1.78
N HIS A 49 -9.34 -2.58 2.83
CA HIS A 49 -10.57 -3.35 2.75
C HIS A 49 -11.70 -2.59 3.42
N LYS A 50 -12.86 -2.57 2.76
CA LYS A 50 -14.02 -1.84 3.27
C LYS A 50 -14.83 -2.69 4.23
N MET A 51 -15.03 -2.17 5.44
CA MET A 51 -15.82 -2.81 6.50
C MET A 51 -16.79 -1.78 7.08
N ASN A 52 -18.07 -2.08 7.06
CA ASN A 52 -19.10 -1.20 7.65
C ASN A 52 -19.02 0.24 7.11
N GLY A 53 -18.72 0.38 5.82
CA GLY A 53 -18.61 1.69 5.19
C GLY A 53 -17.24 2.37 5.29
N ASP A 54 -16.32 1.82 6.08
CA ASP A 54 -15.00 2.41 6.31
C ASP A 54 -13.91 1.60 5.65
N TRP A 55 -12.95 2.28 5.04
CA TRP A 55 -11.75 1.65 4.50
C TRP A 55 -10.75 1.42 5.61
N ARG A 56 -10.34 0.15 5.79
CA ARG A 56 -9.36 -0.25 6.79
C ARG A 56 -8.08 -0.68 6.12
N GLU A 57 -6.98 -0.29 6.70
CA GLU A 57 -5.65 -0.67 6.27
C GLU A 57 -5.35 -2.11 6.69
N ILE A 58 -4.92 -2.94 5.76
CA ILE A 58 -4.64 -4.36 6.00
C ILE A 58 -3.14 -4.64 5.92
N VAL A 59 -2.51 -4.21 4.83
CA VAL A 59 -1.07 -4.33 4.62
C VAL A 59 -0.55 -2.97 4.24
N ARG A 60 0.59 -2.60 4.78
CA ARG A 60 1.24 -1.34 4.45
C ARG A 60 2.72 -1.56 4.18
N TYR A 61 3.13 -1.29 2.96
CA TYR A 61 4.52 -1.16 2.60
C TYR A 61 4.94 0.29 2.76
N ASN A 62 6.06 0.48 3.43
CA ASN A 62 6.57 1.81 3.71
C ASN A 62 8.07 1.84 3.51
N TYR A 63 8.56 2.88 2.85
CA TYR A 63 9.99 3.13 2.63
C TYR A 63 10.40 4.41 3.35
N ALA A 64 9.94 4.59 4.59
CA ALA A 64 10.42 5.67 5.43
C ALA A 64 11.62 5.19 6.25
N HIS A 65 12.49 6.11 6.64
CA HIS A 65 13.62 5.84 7.52
C HIS A 65 14.71 4.94 6.95
N GLY A 66 14.82 4.85 5.63
CA GLY A 66 15.98 4.24 4.98
C GLY A 66 15.97 2.73 4.85
N PHE A 67 14.95 2.02 5.32
CA PHE A 67 14.82 0.59 5.06
C PHE A 67 13.36 0.21 4.84
N PRO A 68 13.13 -0.75 3.94
CA PRO A 68 11.78 -1.18 3.62
C PRO A 68 11.22 -2.12 4.68
N HIS A 69 9.95 -1.94 5.00
CA HIS A 69 9.24 -2.86 5.87
C HIS A 69 7.78 -2.95 5.45
N ARG A 70 7.15 -4.03 5.88
CA ARG A 70 5.74 -4.30 5.66
C ARG A 70 5.08 -4.52 7.00
N ASP A 71 3.95 -3.86 7.22
CA ASP A 71 3.11 -4.09 8.39
C ASP A 71 1.86 -4.85 7.95
N LEU A 72 1.51 -5.90 8.67
CA LEU A 72 0.20 -6.54 8.59
C LEU A 72 -0.61 -6.07 9.79
N ILE A 73 -1.76 -5.46 9.52
CA ILE A 73 -2.64 -4.93 10.56
C ILE A 73 -3.80 -5.92 10.74
N LEU A 74 -3.86 -6.54 11.91
CA LEU A 74 -4.85 -7.55 12.21
C LEU A 74 -6.20 -6.90 12.51
N SER A 75 -7.28 -7.66 12.34
CA SER A 75 -8.64 -7.17 12.57
C SER A 75 -8.87 -6.68 14.00
N ASN A 76 -8.08 -7.16 14.96
CA ASN A 76 -8.13 -6.68 16.34
C ASN A 76 -7.31 -5.40 16.58
N GLY A 77 -6.69 -4.84 15.52
CA GLY A 77 -5.90 -3.62 15.62
C GLY A 77 -4.42 -3.82 15.91
N SER A 78 -3.98 -5.03 16.23
CA SER A 78 -2.55 -5.27 16.44
C SER A 78 -1.81 -5.29 15.11
N LYS A 79 -0.51 -5.03 15.18
CA LYS A 79 0.37 -4.98 13.99
C LYS A 79 1.45 -6.04 14.09
N ARG A 80 1.69 -6.70 12.96
CA ARG A 80 2.84 -7.58 12.81
C ARG A 80 3.78 -6.95 11.79
N LYS A 81 4.92 -6.48 12.26
CA LYS A 81 5.92 -5.82 11.42
C LYS A 81 6.88 -6.86 10.86
N GLU A 82 7.07 -6.82 9.55
CA GLU A 82 8.01 -7.69 8.87
C GLU A 82 9.06 -6.83 8.16
N ARG A 83 10.33 -7.11 8.43
CA ARG A 83 11.40 -6.50 7.70
C ARG A 83 11.56 -7.23 6.37
N ILE A 84 11.55 -6.48 5.28
CA ILE A 84 11.73 -7.06 3.95
C ILE A 84 13.22 -7.11 3.67
N HIS A 85 13.73 -8.32 3.44
CA HIS A 85 15.11 -8.54 3.03
C HIS A 85 15.18 -8.52 1.51
N GLY A 86 16.11 -7.75 0.96
CA GLY A 86 16.29 -7.63 -0.47
C GLY A 86 16.45 -6.18 -0.86
N GLU A 87 17.33 -5.95 -1.81
CA GLU A 87 17.67 -4.61 -2.26
C GLU A 87 16.61 -4.02 -3.21
N ASP A 88 15.65 -4.84 -3.64
CA ASP A 88 14.75 -4.51 -4.74
C ASP A 88 13.34 -4.13 -4.31
N LEU A 89 13.12 -3.87 -3.02
CA LEU A 89 11.80 -3.41 -2.63
C LEU A 89 11.58 -1.99 -3.14
N ASN A 90 10.61 -1.87 -4.02
CA ASN A 90 10.15 -0.60 -4.55
C ASN A 90 8.63 -0.62 -4.62
N GLU A 91 8.05 0.49 -5.08
CA GLU A 91 6.59 0.61 -5.17
C GLU A 91 5.98 -0.38 -6.15
N VAL A 92 6.70 -0.75 -7.20
CA VAL A 92 6.21 -1.74 -8.19
C VAL A 92 6.13 -3.12 -7.55
N PHE A 93 7.15 -3.53 -6.83
CA PHE A 93 7.14 -4.80 -6.09
C PHE A 93 5.98 -4.85 -5.11
N ALA A 94 5.77 -3.78 -4.34
CA ALA A 94 4.71 -3.71 -3.34
C ALA A 94 3.33 -3.84 -3.99
N VAL A 95 3.09 -3.13 -5.09
CA VAL A 95 1.84 -3.21 -5.83
C VAL A 95 1.60 -4.63 -6.37
N GLU A 96 2.61 -5.22 -7.00
CA GLU A 96 2.48 -6.56 -7.58
C GLU A 96 2.27 -7.63 -6.51
N ASP A 97 2.96 -7.52 -5.37
CA ASP A 97 2.75 -8.44 -4.26
C ASP A 97 1.31 -8.39 -3.75
N ILE A 98 0.76 -7.20 -3.54
CA ILE A 98 -0.61 -7.08 -3.08
C ILE A 98 -1.60 -7.59 -4.13
N LYS A 99 -1.39 -7.29 -5.41
CA LYS A 99 -2.26 -7.81 -6.48
C LYS A 99 -2.33 -9.33 -6.48
N MET A 100 -1.20 -9.99 -6.24
CA MET A 100 -1.13 -11.44 -6.25
C MET A 100 -1.65 -12.08 -4.97
N ASN A 101 -1.59 -11.39 -3.84
CA ASN A 101 -1.76 -12.00 -2.53
C ASN A 101 -2.81 -11.34 -1.63
N TRP A 102 -3.58 -10.39 -2.14
CA TRP A 102 -4.49 -9.61 -1.30
C TRP A 102 -5.52 -10.46 -0.54
N GLU A 103 -6.04 -11.51 -1.17
CA GLU A 103 -7.01 -12.39 -0.51
C GLU A 103 -6.36 -13.16 0.64
N ARG A 104 -5.12 -13.61 0.46
CA ARG A 104 -4.36 -14.26 1.51
C ARG A 104 -4.10 -13.31 2.68
N TYR A 105 -3.75 -12.06 2.38
CA TYR A 105 -3.53 -11.06 3.43
C TYR A 105 -4.79 -10.78 4.23
N LEU A 106 -5.94 -10.72 3.58
CA LEU A 106 -7.21 -10.56 4.29
C LEU A 106 -7.44 -11.71 5.27
N ARG A 107 -7.22 -12.95 4.84
CA ARG A 107 -7.37 -14.12 5.70
C ARG A 107 -6.39 -14.08 6.87
N GLU A 108 -5.13 -13.79 6.60
CA GLU A 108 -4.10 -13.72 7.65
C GLU A 108 -4.42 -12.61 8.67
N ALA A 109 -5.01 -11.53 8.22
CA ALA A 109 -5.41 -10.44 9.11
C ALA A 109 -6.69 -10.72 9.90
N GLY A 110 -7.40 -11.80 9.58
CA GLY A 110 -8.62 -12.18 10.29
C GLY A 110 -9.89 -11.67 9.66
N TYR A 111 -9.87 -11.25 8.40
CA TYR A 111 -11.06 -10.82 7.66
C TYR A 111 -11.58 -11.94 6.79
N GLU A 112 -12.90 -11.94 6.54
CA GLU A 112 -13.49 -12.85 5.59
C GLU A 112 -13.28 -12.33 4.18
N CYS A 113 -12.99 -13.25 3.25
CA CYS A 113 -12.93 -12.91 1.84
C CYS A 113 -14.32 -12.78 1.26
N GLU A 114 -14.45 -11.92 0.28
CA GLU A 114 -15.68 -11.72 -0.47
C GLU A 114 -16.07 -12.98 -1.27
#